data_daa095d0011f171b652a9b1d1bf34f37
#
_entry.id   daa095d0011f171b652a9b1d1bf34f37
#
_cell.length_a   1.000
_cell.length_b   1.000
_cell.length_c   1.000
_cell.angle_alpha   90.00
_cell.angle_beta   90.00
_cell.angle_gamma   90.00
#
_symmetry.space_group_name_H-M   'P 1'
#
loop_
_entity.id
_entity.type
_entity.pdbx_description
1 polymer ?
#
loop_
_entity_poly.entity_id
_entity_poly.type
_entity_poly.pdbx_seq_one_letter_code
_entity_poly.pdbx_strand_id
1 'polypeptide(L)'
;MARIVEKTNLNENTIKFVVNAPDIAKRALPGQFIILRLDEKGERVPFTISSTDEKNVTIIVQIVGRTTMRMDKLKAGDGFLDFVGPLGRPTKLDNLKEKNVCIVGGGLGTAIAYPQAKYLHDIGANVDVITGFKSKDLILLENELKEKSDNLYISTDDGSYGYHGFVTEILQDNIDKGKKYDHILAIGPIIMMKNVVEVARPYKIPITVSMNSTMVDGTGMCGCCRISVDGKMKFACIDGPDFDGYKIDFNEAMNRSRAYVTEERDHVCNLTGEVRHGWL
;
A
#
# COMPACT_ATOMS: atom_id res chain seq x y z
N MET A 1 -11.61 22.41 2.26
CA MET A 1 -11.75 21.47 1.13
C MET A 1 -10.40 21.39 0.44
N ALA A 2 -9.80 20.20 0.35
CA ALA A 2 -8.54 19.99 -0.37
C ALA A 2 -8.84 19.79 -1.86
N ARG A 3 -8.25 20.64 -2.73
CA ARG A 3 -8.57 20.64 -4.17
C ARG A 3 -7.70 19.66 -4.94
N ILE A 4 -8.31 18.95 -5.88
CA ILE A 4 -7.63 18.09 -6.85
C ILE A 4 -6.98 18.99 -7.90
N VAL A 5 -5.66 18.93 -8.01
CA VAL A 5 -4.85 19.66 -8.99
C VAL A 5 -4.78 18.89 -10.31
N GLU A 6 -4.57 17.58 -10.18
CA GLU A 6 -4.46 16.67 -11.33
C GLU A 6 -5.14 15.34 -11.02
N LYS A 7 -5.77 14.76 -12.04
CA LYS A 7 -6.25 13.38 -12.05
C LYS A 7 -5.71 12.68 -13.29
N THR A 8 -5.08 11.52 -13.11
CA THR A 8 -4.54 10.70 -14.20
C THR A 8 -4.96 9.25 -14.00
N ASN A 9 -5.54 8.62 -15.00
CA ASN A 9 -5.80 7.18 -14.97
C ASN A 9 -4.49 6.46 -15.28
N LEU A 10 -4.02 5.61 -14.37
CA LEU A 10 -2.82 4.80 -14.56
C LEU A 10 -3.13 3.52 -15.33
N ASN A 11 -4.30 2.95 -15.08
CA ASN A 11 -4.90 1.85 -15.84
C ASN A 11 -6.43 1.88 -15.66
N GLU A 12 -7.16 0.86 -16.13
CA GLU A 12 -8.62 0.78 -16.06
C GLU A 12 -9.18 0.91 -14.63
N ASN A 13 -8.42 0.46 -13.64
CA ASN A 13 -8.90 0.34 -12.26
C ASN A 13 -8.09 1.19 -11.27
N THR A 14 -7.16 2.02 -11.74
CA THR A 14 -6.26 2.75 -10.84
C THR A 14 -6.07 4.20 -11.28
N ILE A 15 -6.25 5.11 -10.33
CA ILE A 15 -6.21 6.55 -10.53
C ILE A 15 -5.15 7.17 -9.65
N LYS A 16 -4.37 8.07 -10.21
CA LYS A 16 -3.49 8.99 -9.49
C LYS A 16 -4.23 10.33 -9.28
N PHE A 17 -4.29 10.81 -8.06
CA PHE A 17 -4.72 12.15 -7.71
C PHE A 17 -3.57 12.94 -7.13
N VAL A 18 -3.38 14.16 -7.63
CA VAL A 18 -2.52 15.18 -7.03
C VAL A 18 -3.42 16.20 -6.35
N VAL A 19 -3.27 16.35 -5.03
CA VAL A 19 -4.17 17.11 -4.18
C VAL A 19 -3.39 18.24 -3.51
N ASN A 20 -3.87 19.47 -3.60
CA ASN A 20 -3.26 20.61 -2.93
C ASN A 20 -3.48 20.52 -1.42
N ALA A 21 -2.40 20.24 -0.68
CA ALA A 21 -2.40 20.08 0.77
C ALA A 21 -1.00 20.42 1.34
N PRO A 22 -0.58 21.70 1.31
CA PRO A 22 0.80 22.11 1.61
C PRO A 22 1.25 21.77 3.03
N ASP A 23 0.35 21.82 4.02
CA ASP A 23 0.68 21.51 5.40
C ASP A 23 0.98 20.01 5.62
N ILE A 24 0.31 19.14 4.85
CA ILE A 24 0.55 17.71 4.84
C ILE A 24 1.84 17.41 4.04
N ALA A 25 1.96 18.00 2.85
CA ALA A 25 3.08 17.77 1.95
C ALA A 25 4.45 18.04 2.61
N LYS A 26 4.55 19.12 3.38
CA LYS A 26 5.78 19.51 4.11
C LYS A 26 6.18 18.58 5.23
N ARG A 27 5.28 17.76 5.75
CA ARG A 27 5.49 16.94 6.97
C ARG A 27 5.43 15.44 6.69
N ALA A 28 4.91 15.06 5.54
CA ALA A 28 4.72 13.65 5.19
C ALA A 28 6.06 12.94 4.96
N LEU A 29 6.17 11.76 5.53
CA LEU A 29 7.30 10.84 5.40
C LEU A 29 6.83 9.50 4.82
N PRO A 30 7.72 8.70 4.23
CA PRO A 30 7.36 7.38 3.70
C PRO A 30 6.63 6.50 4.71
N GLY A 31 5.61 5.75 4.26
CA GLY A 31 4.77 4.89 5.09
C GLY A 31 3.59 5.58 5.74
N GLN A 32 3.51 6.91 5.72
CA GLN A 32 2.36 7.64 6.24
C GLN A 32 1.21 7.72 5.24
N PHE A 33 0.01 8.00 5.75
CA PHE A 33 -1.24 8.02 4.99
C PHE A 33 -2.09 9.24 5.34
N ILE A 34 -3.12 9.46 4.56
CA ILE A 34 -4.19 10.42 4.84
C ILE A 34 -5.51 9.68 5.03
N ILE A 35 -6.46 10.30 5.70
CA ILE A 35 -7.87 9.93 5.63
C ILE A 35 -8.62 11.02 4.87
N LEU A 36 -9.40 10.62 3.87
CA LEU A 36 -10.26 11.52 3.14
C LEU A 36 -11.74 11.15 3.29
N ARG A 37 -12.58 12.14 3.02
CA ARG A 37 -14.03 12.00 2.90
C ARG A 37 -14.50 12.86 1.73
N LEU A 38 -15.39 12.30 0.88
CA LEU A 38 -15.86 13.00 -0.32
C LEU A 38 -16.83 14.14 0.01
N ASP A 39 -17.82 13.87 0.84
CA ASP A 39 -18.90 14.76 1.24
C ASP A 39 -19.44 14.40 2.63
N GLU A 40 -20.46 15.10 3.09
CA GLU A 40 -21.06 14.91 4.43
C GLU A 40 -21.62 13.48 4.67
N LYS A 41 -22.03 12.80 3.61
CA LYS A 41 -22.54 11.41 3.65
C LYS A 41 -21.48 10.38 3.27
N GLY A 42 -20.25 10.85 2.94
CA GLY A 42 -19.14 10.02 2.52
C GLY A 42 -18.50 9.26 3.68
N GLU A 43 -18.00 8.08 3.38
CA GLU A 43 -17.16 7.31 4.29
C GLU A 43 -15.79 7.97 4.46
N ARG A 44 -15.17 7.74 5.60
CA ARG A 44 -13.77 8.11 5.84
C ARG A 44 -12.89 6.94 5.40
N VAL A 45 -11.99 7.19 4.45
CA VAL A 45 -11.18 6.14 3.82
C VAL A 45 -9.70 6.52 3.89
N PRO A 46 -8.82 5.60 4.33
CA PRO A 46 -7.37 5.83 4.34
C PRO A 46 -6.75 5.64 2.96
N PHE A 47 -5.79 6.49 2.61
CA PHE A 47 -4.94 6.31 1.44
C PHE A 47 -3.49 6.67 1.79
N THR A 48 -2.57 5.82 1.38
CA THR A 48 -1.15 6.08 1.59
C THR A 48 -0.69 7.26 0.73
N ILE A 49 0.19 8.07 1.29
CA ILE A 49 0.87 9.15 0.57
C ILE A 49 1.93 8.52 -0.31
N SER A 50 1.69 8.51 -1.63
CA SER A 50 2.60 7.92 -2.61
C SER A 50 3.79 8.84 -2.94
N SER A 51 3.56 10.13 -2.96
CA SER A 51 4.63 11.14 -3.07
C SER A 51 4.13 12.51 -2.63
N THR A 52 5.06 13.44 -2.44
CA THR A 52 4.77 14.85 -2.18
C THR A 52 5.69 15.73 -2.99
N ASP A 53 5.22 16.93 -3.31
CA ASP A 53 6.02 18.08 -3.71
C ASP A 53 5.89 19.20 -2.66
N GLU A 54 6.27 20.43 -2.97
CA GLU A 54 6.22 21.57 -2.04
C GLU A 54 4.80 21.88 -1.51
N LYS A 55 3.75 21.59 -2.29
CA LYS A 55 2.37 22.01 -2.02
C LYS A 55 1.36 20.87 -2.12
N ASN A 56 1.72 19.80 -2.77
CA ASN A 56 0.76 18.77 -3.15
C ASN A 56 1.10 17.41 -2.55
N VAL A 57 0.07 16.63 -2.31
CA VAL A 57 0.12 15.23 -1.90
C VAL A 57 -0.42 14.38 -3.05
N THR A 58 0.33 13.37 -3.44
CA THR A 58 -0.12 12.38 -4.43
C THR A 58 -0.62 11.14 -3.73
N ILE A 59 -1.82 10.70 -4.10
CA ILE A 59 -2.39 9.41 -3.71
C ILE A 59 -2.71 8.59 -4.94
N ILE A 60 -2.54 7.27 -4.85
CA ILE A 60 -2.91 6.31 -5.90
C ILE A 60 -4.05 5.45 -5.35
N VAL A 61 -5.15 5.40 -6.08
CA VAL A 61 -6.42 4.84 -5.65
C VAL A 61 -6.86 3.74 -6.61
N GLN A 62 -7.11 2.55 -6.10
CA GLN A 62 -7.74 1.48 -6.88
C GLN A 62 -9.26 1.60 -6.76
N ILE A 63 -9.94 1.48 -7.90
CA ILE A 63 -11.41 1.53 -7.98
C ILE A 63 -11.96 0.17 -7.59
N VAL A 64 -12.31 0.02 -6.32
CA VAL A 64 -12.76 -1.27 -5.77
C VAL A 64 -14.12 -1.22 -5.07
N GLY A 65 -14.54 -0.08 -4.54
CA GLY A 65 -15.76 0.05 -3.76
C GLY A 65 -16.51 1.34 -4.05
N ARG A 66 -17.63 1.53 -3.36
CA ARG A 66 -18.53 2.68 -3.54
C ARG A 66 -17.79 4.02 -3.52
N THR A 67 -16.94 4.24 -2.54
CA THR A 67 -16.23 5.52 -2.39
C THR A 67 -15.24 5.73 -3.53
N THR A 68 -14.45 4.74 -3.91
CA THR A 68 -13.47 4.85 -5.00
C THR A 68 -14.12 4.95 -6.37
N MET A 69 -15.29 4.32 -6.60
CA MET A 69 -16.12 4.53 -7.81
C MET A 69 -16.66 5.96 -7.91
N ARG A 70 -16.97 6.61 -6.78
CA ARG A 70 -17.35 8.02 -6.77
C ARG A 70 -16.15 8.93 -7.00
N MET A 71 -14.98 8.56 -6.47
CA MET A 71 -13.72 9.28 -6.75
C MET A 71 -13.39 9.24 -8.24
N ASP A 72 -13.68 8.16 -8.93
CA ASP A 72 -13.45 8.07 -10.37
C ASP A 72 -14.23 9.12 -11.18
N LYS A 73 -15.35 9.62 -10.67
CA LYS A 73 -16.13 10.66 -11.32
C LYS A 73 -15.60 12.08 -11.11
N LEU A 74 -14.68 12.27 -10.16
CA LEU A 74 -14.08 13.57 -9.87
C LEU A 74 -13.10 14.00 -10.97
N LYS A 75 -12.91 15.30 -11.08
CA LYS A 75 -12.02 15.97 -12.06
C LYS A 75 -11.06 16.92 -11.36
N ALA A 76 -10.04 17.37 -12.05
CA ALA A 76 -9.23 18.50 -11.61
C ALA A 76 -10.12 19.71 -11.37
N GLY A 77 -9.92 20.41 -10.24
CA GLY A 77 -10.76 21.49 -9.75
C GLY A 77 -11.79 21.08 -8.71
N ASP A 78 -12.25 19.81 -8.71
CA ASP A 78 -13.05 19.26 -7.62
C ASP A 78 -12.22 19.13 -6.33
N GLY A 79 -12.82 18.68 -5.24
CA GLY A 79 -12.09 18.51 -3.99
C GLY A 79 -12.74 17.51 -3.03
N PHE A 80 -11.98 17.20 -1.99
CA PHE A 80 -12.42 16.37 -0.87
C PHE A 80 -12.88 17.24 0.27
N LEU A 81 -13.99 16.86 0.91
CA LEU A 81 -14.52 17.59 2.07
C LEU A 81 -13.51 17.56 3.23
N ASP A 82 -13.04 16.35 3.56
CA ASP A 82 -11.94 16.15 4.51
C ASP A 82 -10.73 15.53 3.79
N PHE A 83 -9.55 16.00 4.16
CA PHE A 83 -8.25 15.45 3.74
C PHE A 83 -7.27 15.67 4.89
N VAL A 84 -7.14 14.66 5.75
CA VAL A 84 -6.48 14.78 7.06
C VAL A 84 -5.22 13.93 7.08
N GLY A 85 -4.11 14.54 7.50
CA GLY A 85 -2.81 13.86 7.58
C GLY A 85 -1.66 14.83 7.88
N PRO A 86 -0.39 14.37 7.80
CA PRO A 86 -0.04 12.96 7.68
C PRO A 86 -0.41 12.19 8.94
N LEU A 87 -0.90 10.95 8.77
CA LEU A 87 -1.28 10.04 9.84
C LEU A 87 -0.37 8.80 9.82
N GLY A 88 -0.37 8.06 10.92
CA GLY A 88 0.50 6.91 11.09
C GLY A 88 1.95 7.28 11.43
N ARG A 89 2.72 6.27 11.79
CA ARG A 89 4.16 6.42 12.00
C ARG A 89 4.89 6.27 10.68
N PRO A 90 5.92 7.09 10.41
CA PRO A 90 6.75 6.88 9.25
C PRO A 90 7.50 5.55 9.34
N THR A 91 7.76 4.92 8.20
CA THR A 91 8.60 3.73 8.11
C THR A 91 10.01 4.06 8.59
N LYS A 92 10.60 3.19 9.41
CA LYS A 92 11.95 3.38 9.93
C LYS A 92 12.98 2.95 8.89
N LEU A 93 13.40 3.85 8.03
CA LEU A 93 14.31 3.59 6.90
C LEU A 93 15.74 4.10 7.13
N ASP A 94 15.98 5.06 8.02
CA ASP A 94 17.28 5.72 8.19
C ASP A 94 18.42 4.76 8.56
N ASN A 95 18.11 3.71 9.31
CA ASN A 95 19.06 2.69 9.72
C ASN A 95 19.41 1.67 8.64
N LEU A 96 18.81 1.81 7.44
CA LEU A 96 19.00 0.93 6.29
C LEU A 96 19.95 1.53 5.23
N LYS A 97 20.57 2.67 5.51
CA LYS A 97 21.62 3.24 4.67
C LYS A 97 22.74 2.21 4.45
N GLU A 98 23.20 2.08 3.19
CA GLU A 98 24.24 1.13 2.78
C GLU A 98 23.89 -0.36 3.04
N LYS A 99 22.61 -0.67 3.27
CA LYS A 99 22.09 -2.03 3.47
C LYS A 99 21.46 -2.58 2.19
N ASN A 100 21.44 -3.90 2.09
CA ASN A 100 20.73 -4.60 1.02
C ASN A 100 19.27 -4.77 1.45
N VAL A 101 18.36 -4.06 0.82
CA VAL A 101 16.94 -4.06 1.16
C VAL A 101 16.13 -4.62 0.01
N CYS A 102 15.25 -5.56 0.32
CA CYS A 102 14.26 -6.05 -0.64
C CYS A 102 12.88 -5.48 -0.31
N ILE A 103 12.25 -4.84 -1.27
CA ILE A 103 10.86 -4.36 -1.15
C ILE A 103 9.97 -5.25 -1.99
N VAL A 104 8.96 -5.87 -1.35
CA VAL A 104 8.01 -6.75 -2.01
C VAL A 104 6.64 -6.09 -2.04
N GLY A 105 6.19 -5.72 -3.23
CA GLY A 105 4.91 -5.05 -3.48
C GLY A 105 3.90 -5.95 -4.18
N GLY A 106 2.63 -5.93 -3.76
CA GLY A 106 1.55 -6.67 -4.43
C GLY A 106 0.40 -5.77 -4.88
N GLY A 107 0.09 -5.76 -6.17
CA GLY A 107 -0.96 -4.94 -6.75
C GLY A 107 -0.82 -3.46 -6.40
N LEU A 108 -1.84 -2.85 -5.80
CA LEU A 108 -1.80 -1.47 -5.31
C LEU A 108 -0.70 -1.23 -4.26
N GLY A 109 -0.27 -2.27 -3.53
CA GLY A 109 0.85 -2.18 -2.58
C GLY A 109 2.14 -1.68 -3.22
N THR A 110 2.31 -1.86 -4.53
CA THR A 110 3.42 -1.30 -5.32
C THR A 110 3.46 0.24 -5.24
N ALA A 111 2.31 0.90 -5.28
CA ALA A 111 2.22 2.36 -5.15
C ALA A 111 2.58 2.85 -3.74
N ILE A 112 2.40 1.99 -2.73
CA ILE A 112 2.77 2.23 -1.34
C ILE A 112 4.27 1.94 -1.14
N ALA A 113 4.83 0.98 -1.85
CA ALA A 113 6.25 0.61 -1.84
C ALA A 113 7.14 1.70 -2.48
N TYR A 114 6.64 2.40 -3.47
CA TYR A 114 7.42 3.38 -4.23
C TYR A 114 8.07 4.49 -3.37
N PRO A 115 7.37 5.21 -2.46
CA PRO A 115 8.01 6.23 -1.63
C PRO A 115 9.11 5.67 -0.73
N GLN A 116 8.99 4.40 -0.32
CA GLN A 116 10.02 3.73 0.49
C GLN A 116 11.23 3.35 -0.36
N ALA A 117 11.01 2.82 -1.58
CA ALA A 117 12.08 2.52 -2.53
C ALA A 117 12.86 3.79 -2.89
N LYS A 118 12.14 4.86 -3.22
CA LYS A 118 12.75 6.16 -3.52
C LYS A 118 13.60 6.66 -2.36
N TYR A 119 13.06 6.66 -1.14
CA TYR A 119 13.79 7.13 0.04
C TYR A 119 15.06 6.31 0.29
N LEU A 120 14.96 4.98 0.25
CA LEU A 120 16.09 4.08 0.48
C LEU A 120 17.18 4.27 -0.58
N HIS A 121 16.81 4.36 -1.84
CA HIS A 121 17.74 4.65 -2.94
C HIS A 121 18.42 6.02 -2.72
N ASP A 122 17.66 7.06 -2.36
CA ASP A 122 18.19 8.42 -2.18
C ASP A 122 19.15 8.53 -0.98
N ILE A 123 19.02 7.67 0.06
CA ILE A 123 19.98 7.58 1.18
C ILE A 123 21.17 6.64 0.92
N GLY A 124 21.22 5.97 -0.24
CA GLY A 124 22.31 5.09 -0.64
C GLY A 124 22.20 3.65 -0.14
N ALA A 125 21.01 3.13 0.07
CA ALA A 125 20.80 1.69 0.24
C ALA A 125 20.84 0.98 -1.12
N ASN A 126 21.20 -0.32 -1.13
CA ASN A 126 21.04 -1.18 -2.31
C ASN A 126 19.62 -1.74 -2.29
N VAL A 127 18.82 -1.37 -3.27
CA VAL A 127 17.37 -1.66 -3.28
C VAL A 127 17.00 -2.63 -4.38
N ASP A 128 16.57 -3.82 -4.02
CA ASP A 128 15.85 -4.73 -4.91
C ASP A 128 14.34 -4.53 -4.71
N VAL A 129 13.60 -4.41 -5.80
CA VAL A 129 12.14 -4.32 -5.76
C VAL A 129 11.54 -5.52 -6.49
N ILE A 130 10.63 -6.22 -5.83
CA ILE A 130 9.84 -7.33 -6.40
C ILE A 130 8.38 -6.90 -6.38
N THR A 131 7.73 -6.84 -7.53
CA THR A 131 6.31 -6.47 -7.63
C THR A 131 5.51 -7.54 -8.32
N GLY A 132 4.30 -7.82 -7.81
CA GLY A 132 3.38 -8.81 -8.36
C GLY A 132 2.02 -8.21 -8.72
N PHE A 133 1.49 -8.64 -9.86
CA PHE A 133 0.19 -8.20 -10.38
C PHE A 133 -0.58 -9.40 -10.93
N LYS A 134 -1.89 -9.27 -11.09
CA LYS A 134 -2.70 -10.33 -11.72
C LYS A 134 -2.37 -10.48 -13.21
N SER A 135 -2.16 -9.36 -13.92
CA SER A 135 -1.88 -9.29 -15.36
C SER A 135 -1.05 -8.06 -15.72
N LYS A 136 -0.51 -8.04 -16.94
CA LYS A 136 0.27 -6.92 -17.49
C LYS A 136 -0.45 -5.58 -17.40
N ASP A 137 -1.74 -5.55 -17.68
CA ASP A 137 -2.54 -4.32 -17.76
C ASP A 137 -2.72 -3.63 -16.40
N LEU A 138 -2.41 -4.35 -15.31
CA LEU A 138 -2.48 -3.85 -13.93
C LEU A 138 -1.14 -3.36 -13.40
N ILE A 139 -0.06 -3.43 -14.18
CA ILE A 139 1.27 -3.00 -13.74
C ILE A 139 1.27 -1.49 -13.47
N LEU A 140 1.86 -1.13 -12.33
CA LEU A 140 1.94 0.25 -11.85
C LEU A 140 3.40 0.65 -11.62
N LEU A 141 3.73 1.89 -11.98
CA LEU A 141 4.99 2.57 -11.61
C LEU A 141 6.25 1.80 -12.01
N GLU A 142 6.23 1.05 -13.12
CA GLU A 142 7.39 0.27 -13.57
C GLU A 142 8.61 1.16 -13.81
N ASN A 143 8.44 2.26 -14.55
CA ASN A 143 9.55 3.16 -14.87
C ASN A 143 10.09 3.86 -13.62
N GLU A 144 9.19 4.37 -12.78
CA GLU A 144 9.54 5.06 -11.54
C GLU A 144 10.28 4.13 -10.56
N LEU A 145 9.85 2.87 -10.46
CA LEU A 145 10.54 1.88 -9.62
C LEU A 145 11.89 1.47 -10.20
N LYS A 146 11.99 1.34 -11.52
CA LYS A 146 13.24 1.02 -12.20
C LYS A 146 14.30 2.10 -11.99
N GLU A 147 13.91 3.38 -11.92
CA GLU A 147 14.81 4.50 -11.62
C GLU A 147 15.23 4.54 -10.14
N LYS A 148 14.49 3.90 -9.25
CA LYS A 148 14.67 3.95 -7.79
C LYS A 148 14.98 2.59 -7.17
N SER A 149 15.52 1.68 -7.95
CA SER A 149 15.99 0.37 -7.49
C SER A 149 17.21 -0.09 -8.30
N ASP A 150 18.06 -0.89 -7.68
CA ASP A 150 19.19 -1.55 -8.35
C ASP A 150 18.71 -2.68 -9.25
N ASN A 151 17.69 -3.41 -8.78
CA ASN A 151 17.03 -4.45 -9.56
C ASN A 151 15.52 -4.37 -9.36
N LEU A 152 14.76 -4.41 -10.47
CA LEU A 152 13.31 -4.52 -10.47
C LEU A 152 12.90 -5.87 -11.06
N TYR A 153 12.12 -6.62 -10.28
CA TYR A 153 11.51 -7.89 -10.69
C TYR A 153 9.99 -7.73 -10.72
N ILE A 154 9.40 -8.12 -11.83
CA ILE A 154 7.93 -8.05 -12.00
C ILE A 154 7.42 -9.46 -12.25
N SER A 155 6.38 -9.86 -11.51
CA SER A 155 5.62 -11.10 -11.77
C SER A 155 4.17 -10.78 -12.14
N THR A 156 3.59 -11.66 -12.95
CA THR A 156 2.15 -11.68 -13.21
C THR A 156 1.61 -13.07 -12.99
N ASP A 157 0.42 -13.16 -12.36
CA ASP A 157 -0.22 -14.43 -12.03
C ASP A 157 -0.60 -15.21 -13.31
N ASP A 158 -0.95 -14.49 -14.37
CA ASP A 158 -1.33 -15.06 -15.67
C ASP A 158 -0.16 -15.26 -16.65
N GLY A 159 1.05 -14.87 -16.30
CA GLY A 159 2.24 -14.96 -17.15
C GLY A 159 2.28 -13.98 -18.32
N SER A 160 1.40 -12.97 -18.35
CA SER A 160 1.33 -12.00 -19.44
C SER A 160 2.52 -11.03 -19.50
N TYR A 161 3.29 -10.91 -18.41
CA TYR A 161 4.49 -10.08 -18.35
C TYR A 161 5.44 -10.52 -17.22
N GLY A 162 6.75 -10.42 -17.47
CA GLY A 162 7.80 -10.73 -16.48
C GLY A 162 7.82 -12.20 -16.08
N TYR A 163 7.95 -12.45 -14.79
CA TYR A 163 7.92 -13.80 -14.23
C TYR A 163 6.47 -14.31 -14.11
N HIS A 164 6.21 -15.54 -14.59
CA HIS A 164 4.92 -16.20 -14.39
C HIS A 164 4.88 -16.86 -13.04
N GLY A 165 4.20 -16.30 -12.07
CA GLY A 165 4.11 -16.82 -10.69
C GLY A 165 4.05 -15.71 -9.65
N PHE A 166 4.35 -16.06 -8.41
CA PHE A 166 4.21 -15.18 -7.27
C PHE A 166 5.51 -14.47 -6.87
N VAL A 167 5.39 -13.32 -6.25
CA VAL A 167 6.52 -12.54 -5.69
C VAL A 167 7.38 -13.34 -4.71
N THR A 168 6.78 -14.29 -4.00
CA THR A 168 7.47 -15.19 -3.04
C THR A 168 8.44 -16.14 -3.72
N GLU A 169 8.13 -16.58 -4.94
CA GLU A 169 9.01 -17.46 -5.73
C GLU A 169 10.25 -16.69 -6.20
N ILE A 170 10.08 -15.45 -6.63
CA ILE A 170 11.21 -14.57 -7.01
C ILE A 170 12.07 -14.26 -5.77
N LEU A 171 11.46 -13.96 -4.63
CA LEU A 171 12.20 -13.72 -3.39
C LEU A 171 13.02 -14.95 -2.98
N GLN A 172 12.40 -16.14 -3.02
CA GLN A 172 13.07 -17.40 -2.70
C GLN A 172 14.23 -17.66 -3.67
N ASP A 173 13.99 -17.54 -4.97
CA ASP A 173 15.01 -17.74 -6.01
C ASP A 173 16.21 -16.76 -5.84
N ASN A 174 15.95 -15.51 -5.51
CA ASN A 174 17.01 -14.54 -5.24
C ASN A 174 17.86 -14.93 -4.02
N ILE A 175 17.24 -15.40 -2.94
CA ILE A 175 17.94 -15.89 -1.74
C ILE A 175 18.74 -17.15 -2.08
N ASP A 176 18.17 -18.11 -2.79
CA ASP A 176 18.82 -19.37 -3.18
C ASP A 176 20.01 -19.13 -4.12
N LYS A 177 19.96 -18.09 -4.95
CA LYS A 177 21.10 -17.62 -5.78
C LYS A 177 22.16 -16.87 -5.00
N GLY A 178 22.02 -16.77 -3.68
CA GLY A 178 23.02 -16.20 -2.79
C GLY A 178 22.87 -14.69 -2.49
N LYS A 179 21.76 -14.05 -2.90
CA LYS A 179 21.48 -12.67 -2.48
C LYS A 179 21.25 -12.65 -0.96
N LYS A 180 21.87 -11.69 -0.31
CA LYS A 180 21.75 -11.47 1.13
C LYS A 180 21.04 -10.16 1.37
N TYR A 181 19.87 -10.23 1.99
CA TYR A 181 19.10 -9.05 2.38
C TYR A 181 19.27 -8.78 3.87
N ASP A 182 19.56 -7.53 4.21
CA ASP A 182 19.62 -7.04 5.60
C ASP A 182 18.22 -6.74 6.13
N HIS A 183 17.26 -6.45 5.21
CA HIS A 183 15.87 -6.14 5.57
C HIS A 183 14.93 -6.41 4.40
N ILE A 184 13.71 -6.84 4.72
CA ILE A 184 12.61 -6.97 3.76
C ILE A 184 11.47 -6.03 4.18
N LEU A 185 10.88 -5.32 3.21
CA LEU A 185 9.64 -4.57 3.38
C LEU A 185 8.55 -5.26 2.52
N ALA A 186 7.47 -5.72 3.11
CA ALA A 186 6.37 -6.36 2.38
C ALA A 186 5.08 -5.55 2.48
N ILE A 187 4.50 -5.20 1.33
CA ILE A 187 3.38 -4.28 1.21
C ILE A 187 2.38 -4.78 0.17
N GLY A 188 1.19 -5.13 0.59
CA GLY A 188 0.16 -5.64 -0.32
C GLY A 188 -0.93 -6.45 0.37
N PRO A 189 -1.56 -7.40 -0.31
CA PRO A 189 -2.55 -8.27 0.30
C PRO A 189 -2.02 -8.99 1.53
N ILE A 190 -2.84 -9.13 2.57
CA ILE A 190 -2.44 -9.72 3.86
C ILE A 190 -1.86 -11.13 3.66
N ILE A 191 -2.47 -11.93 2.78
CA ILE A 191 -1.99 -13.28 2.47
C ILE A 191 -0.60 -13.27 1.79
N MET A 192 -0.34 -12.29 0.90
CA MET A 192 0.97 -12.14 0.28
C MET A 192 2.02 -11.79 1.34
N MET A 193 1.74 -10.81 2.21
CA MET A 193 2.65 -10.42 3.29
C MET A 193 2.96 -11.58 4.23
N LYS A 194 1.94 -12.37 4.61
CA LYS A 194 2.11 -13.61 5.38
C LYS A 194 3.11 -14.56 4.69
N ASN A 195 2.91 -14.83 3.40
CA ASN A 195 3.76 -15.74 2.66
C ASN A 195 5.20 -15.22 2.50
N VAL A 196 5.38 -13.90 2.30
CA VAL A 196 6.73 -13.28 2.29
C VAL A 196 7.43 -13.44 3.65
N VAL A 197 6.70 -13.29 4.75
CA VAL A 197 7.23 -13.55 6.10
C VAL A 197 7.69 -15.00 6.26
N GLU A 198 6.90 -15.96 5.76
CA GLU A 198 7.28 -17.39 5.83
C GLU A 198 8.52 -17.73 4.98
N VAL A 199 8.71 -17.07 3.82
CA VAL A 199 9.96 -17.19 3.04
C VAL A 199 11.16 -16.61 3.79
N ALA A 200 11.01 -15.46 4.45
CA ALA A 200 12.10 -14.81 5.20
C ALA A 200 12.49 -15.56 6.49
N ARG A 201 11.56 -16.30 7.09
CA ARG A 201 11.69 -16.92 8.42
C ARG A 201 12.88 -17.87 8.57
N PRO A 202 13.14 -18.84 7.67
CA PRO A 202 14.28 -19.76 7.78
C PRO A 202 15.62 -19.04 7.80
N TYR A 203 15.71 -17.91 7.10
CA TYR A 203 16.93 -17.11 6.97
C TYR A 203 17.06 -16.05 8.04
N LYS A 204 16.04 -15.89 8.91
CA LYS A 204 15.97 -14.89 9.97
C LYS A 204 16.19 -13.45 9.46
N ILE A 205 15.77 -13.16 8.24
CA ILE A 205 15.91 -11.83 7.66
C ILE A 205 14.88 -10.90 8.33
N PRO A 206 15.30 -9.77 8.91
CA PRO A 206 14.38 -8.79 9.49
C PRO A 206 13.34 -8.36 8.45
N ILE A 207 12.07 -8.36 8.84
CA ILE A 207 10.98 -8.05 7.92
C ILE A 207 9.95 -7.10 8.53
N THR A 208 9.65 -6.05 7.82
CA THR A 208 8.55 -5.13 8.13
C THR A 208 7.39 -5.37 7.16
N VAL A 209 6.17 -5.41 7.68
CA VAL A 209 4.94 -5.52 6.90
C VAL A 209 4.07 -4.27 7.11
N SER A 210 3.51 -3.73 6.02
CA SER A 210 2.63 -2.55 6.08
C SER A 210 1.17 -2.99 6.10
N MET A 211 0.53 -2.89 7.27
CA MET A 211 -0.80 -3.43 7.51
C MET A 211 -1.90 -2.48 7.03
N ASN A 212 -2.78 -2.99 6.17
CA ASN A 212 -3.91 -2.30 5.57
C ASN A 212 -5.25 -2.56 6.30
N SER A 213 -5.27 -2.42 7.61
CA SER A 213 -6.48 -2.59 8.42
C SER A 213 -7.54 -1.53 8.08
N THR A 214 -8.83 -1.89 8.24
CA THR A 214 -9.94 -0.94 8.12
C THR A 214 -9.73 0.24 9.08
N MET A 215 -9.75 1.45 8.56
CA MET A 215 -9.55 2.69 9.33
C MET A 215 -10.72 3.66 9.07
N VAL A 216 -11.24 4.25 10.13
CA VAL A 216 -12.31 5.25 10.05
C VAL A 216 -11.84 6.59 10.60
N ASP A 217 -11.31 6.60 11.82
CA ASP A 217 -10.90 7.80 12.53
C ASP A 217 -9.43 8.20 12.23
N GLY A 218 -8.51 7.23 12.29
CA GLY A 218 -7.08 7.46 12.02
C GLY A 218 -6.28 8.02 13.20
N THR A 219 -6.91 8.25 14.36
CA THR A 219 -6.28 8.84 15.56
C THR A 219 -6.23 7.89 16.75
N GLY A 220 -6.63 6.62 16.57
CA GLY A 220 -6.61 5.60 17.61
C GLY A 220 -7.83 5.55 18.51
N MET A 221 -8.85 6.35 18.27
CA MET A 221 -10.03 6.43 19.14
C MET A 221 -11.07 5.36 18.85
N CYS A 222 -11.35 5.07 17.57
CA CYS A 222 -12.46 4.16 17.20
C CYS A 222 -12.12 2.66 17.33
N GLY A 223 -10.83 2.28 17.36
CA GLY A 223 -10.41 0.88 17.46
C GLY A 223 -10.66 0.00 16.24
N CYS A 224 -11.14 0.55 15.10
CA CYS A 224 -11.40 -0.22 13.89
C CYS A 224 -10.15 -0.90 13.34
N CYS A 225 -9.01 -0.23 13.40
CA CYS A 225 -7.72 -0.67 12.85
C CYS A 225 -6.90 -1.54 13.83
N ARG A 226 -7.53 -2.13 14.84
CA ARG A 226 -6.79 -2.99 15.80
C ARG A 226 -6.27 -4.25 15.13
N ILE A 227 -5.08 -4.64 15.52
CA ILE A 227 -4.38 -5.86 15.13
C ILE A 227 -3.64 -6.43 16.34
N SER A 228 -3.40 -7.74 16.35
CA SER A 228 -2.56 -8.40 17.36
C SER A 228 -1.11 -8.47 16.89
N VAL A 229 -0.21 -7.88 17.69
CA VAL A 229 1.23 -7.86 17.47
C VAL A 229 1.92 -8.37 18.74
N ASP A 230 2.62 -9.50 18.66
CA ASP A 230 3.26 -10.15 19.81
C ASP A 230 2.25 -10.40 20.97
N GLY A 231 1.05 -10.89 20.63
CA GLY A 231 -0.04 -11.13 21.58
C GLY A 231 -0.65 -9.87 22.22
N LYS A 232 -0.26 -8.67 21.78
CA LYS A 232 -0.76 -7.40 22.31
C LYS A 232 -1.58 -6.68 21.23
N MET A 233 -2.70 -6.09 21.64
CA MET A 233 -3.50 -5.26 20.77
C MET A 233 -2.77 -3.96 20.42
N LYS A 234 -2.69 -3.64 19.12
CA LYS A 234 -2.15 -2.41 18.56
C LYS A 234 -3.17 -1.78 17.62
N PHE A 235 -3.00 -0.48 17.36
CA PHE A 235 -3.82 0.25 16.41
C PHE A 235 -2.95 0.66 15.21
N ALA A 236 -3.24 0.11 14.03
CA ALA A 236 -2.43 0.36 12.83
C ALA A 236 -2.32 1.85 12.49
N CYS A 237 -3.33 2.66 12.82
CA CYS A 237 -3.34 4.09 12.53
C CYS A 237 -2.40 4.94 13.42
N ILE A 238 -2.02 4.46 14.61
CA ILE A 238 -1.15 5.23 15.53
C ILE A 238 0.11 4.49 15.96
N ASP A 239 0.09 3.15 15.99
CA ASP A 239 1.25 2.32 16.31
C ASP A 239 2.03 1.90 15.05
N GLY A 240 1.35 1.87 13.88
CA GLY A 240 1.82 1.49 12.55
C GLY A 240 1.68 2.61 11.52
N PRO A 241 1.42 2.27 10.25
CA PRO A 241 0.91 0.97 9.75
C PRO A 241 1.95 -0.16 9.66
N ASP A 242 3.22 0.14 9.86
CA ASP A 242 4.32 -0.80 9.68
C ASP A 242 4.65 -1.52 10.99
N PHE A 243 4.81 -2.83 10.92
CA PHE A 243 5.10 -3.69 12.06
C PHE A 243 6.12 -4.78 11.71
N ASP A 244 6.77 -5.33 12.72
CA ASP A 244 7.59 -6.53 12.62
C ASP A 244 6.72 -7.72 12.15
N GLY A 245 7.00 -8.21 10.93
CA GLY A 245 6.21 -9.26 10.30
C GLY A 245 6.17 -10.58 11.09
N TYR A 246 7.21 -10.87 11.88
CA TYR A 246 7.25 -12.08 12.70
C TYR A 246 6.29 -12.05 13.89
N LYS A 247 5.80 -10.86 14.26
CA LYS A 247 4.94 -10.64 15.44
C LYS A 247 3.46 -10.47 15.13
N ILE A 248 3.10 -10.40 13.85
CA ILE A 248 1.71 -10.22 13.42
C ILE A 248 0.92 -11.52 13.54
N ASP A 249 -0.28 -11.45 14.09
CA ASP A 249 -1.29 -12.49 13.92
C ASP A 249 -2.03 -12.28 12.58
N PHE A 250 -1.45 -12.90 11.54
CA PHE A 250 -2.03 -12.82 10.19
C PHE A 250 -3.40 -13.50 10.07
N ASN A 251 -3.69 -14.51 10.90
CA ASN A 251 -4.99 -15.18 10.84
C ASN A 251 -6.09 -14.27 11.38
N GLU A 252 -5.85 -13.59 12.50
CA GLU A 252 -6.77 -12.56 13.00
C GLU A 252 -6.93 -11.44 11.97
N ALA A 253 -5.83 -10.92 11.42
CA ALA A 253 -5.87 -9.84 10.44
C ALA A 253 -6.70 -10.20 9.19
N MET A 254 -6.54 -11.42 8.64
CA MET A 254 -7.34 -11.92 7.51
C MET A 254 -8.83 -12.07 7.88
N ASN A 255 -9.15 -12.59 9.06
CA ASN A 255 -10.54 -12.71 9.51
C ASN A 255 -11.19 -11.33 9.63
N ARG A 256 -10.48 -10.35 10.17
CA ARG A 256 -10.98 -8.99 10.32
C ARG A 256 -11.16 -8.27 8.99
N SER A 257 -10.29 -8.49 8.01
CA SER A 257 -10.41 -7.89 6.67
C SER A 257 -11.66 -8.34 5.91
N ARG A 258 -12.26 -9.45 6.32
CA ARG A 258 -13.49 -10.01 5.72
C ARG A 258 -14.78 -9.57 6.40
N ALA A 259 -14.69 -8.79 7.48
CA ALA A 259 -15.84 -8.50 8.35
C ALA A 259 -17.00 -7.77 7.64
N TYR A 260 -16.72 -7.01 6.57
CA TYR A 260 -17.72 -6.18 5.88
C TYR A 260 -17.85 -6.51 4.38
N VAL A 261 -17.32 -7.63 3.93
CA VAL A 261 -17.31 -8.00 2.49
C VAL A 261 -18.71 -8.11 1.90
N THR A 262 -19.69 -8.60 2.69
CA THR A 262 -21.09 -8.72 2.24
C THR A 262 -21.71 -7.35 2.05
N GLU A 263 -21.59 -6.47 3.02
CA GLU A 263 -22.13 -5.12 3.02
C GLU A 263 -21.48 -4.26 1.90
N GLU A 264 -20.17 -4.39 1.70
CA GLU A 264 -19.47 -3.71 0.62
C GLU A 264 -19.95 -4.19 -0.75
N ARG A 265 -20.18 -5.49 -0.91
CA ARG A 265 -20.73 -6.06 -2.14
C ARG A 265 -22.12 -5.53 -2.44
N ASP A 266 -23.01 -5.51 -1.43
CA ASP A 266 -24.37 -5.00 -1.58
C ASP A 266 -24.36 -3.50 -1.96
N HIS A 267 -23.47 -2.73 -1.37
CA HIS A 267 -23.31 -1.31 -1.72
C HIS A 267 -22.88 -1.11 -3.18
N VAL A 268 -21.98 -1.94 -3.70
CA VAL A 268 -21.55 -1.88 -5.10
C VAL A 268 -22.66 -2.33 -6.04
N CYS A 269 -23.35 -3.44 -5.73
CA CYS A 269 -24.51 -3.93 -6.52
C CYS A 269 -25.61 -2.87 -6.62
N ASN A 270 -25.92 -2.16 -5.52
CA ASN A 270 -26.91 -1.09 -5.52
C ASN A 270 -26.50 0.12 -6.37
N LEU A 271 -25.21 0.34 -6.60
CA LEU A 271 -24.70 1.44 -7.43
C LEU A 271 -24.65 1.10 -8.91
N THR A 272 -24.29 -0.12 -9.25
CA THR A 272 -24.00 -0.54 -10.63
C THR A 272 -25.16 -1.29 -11.26
N GLY A 273 -26.09 -1.84 -10.46
CA GLY A 273 -27.11 -2.76 -10.92
C GLY A 273 -26.56 -4.15 -11.32
N GLU A 274 -25.27 -4.40 -11.10
CA GLU A 274 -24.59 -5.64 -11.49
C GLU A 274 -24.09 -6.40 -10.26
N VAL A 275 -24.33 -7.71 -10.25
CA VAL A 275 -23.73 -8.62 -9.28
C VAL A 275 -22.31 -8.94 -9.74
N ARG A 276 -21.30 -8.26 -9.21
CA ARG A 276 -19.89 -8.58 -9.51
C ARG A 276 -19.44 -9.78 -8.67
N HIS A 277 -19.30 -10.94 -9.32
CA HIS A 277 -18.64 -12.11 -8.77
C HIS A 277 -17.12 -11.95 -8.88
N GLY A 278 -16.38 -12.02 -7.76
CA GLY A 278 -14.92 -12.10 -7.80
C GLY A 278 -14.11 -11.02 -7.09
N TRP A 279 -14.59 -10.52 -5.97
CA TRP A 279 -13.82 -9.62 -5.11
C TRP A 279 -13.25 -10.37 -3.88
N LEU A 280 -12.20 -11.15 -4.08
CA LEU A 280 -11.31 -11.65 -3.01
C LEU A 280 -9.92 -11.86 -3.58
#